data_a43ba51f93b5876488b9813175e66613
#
_entry.id   a43ba51f93b5876488b9813175e66613
#
_cell.length_a   1.000
_cell.length_b   1.000
_cell.length_c   1.000
_cell.angle_alpha   90.00
_cell.angle_beta   90.00
_cell.angle_gamma   90.00
#
_symmetry.space_group_name_H-M   'P 1'
#
loop_
_entity.id
_entity.type
_entity.pdbx_description
1 polymer ?
#
loop_
_entity_poly.entity_id
_entity_poly.type
_entity_poly.pdbx_seq_one_letter_code
_entity_poly.pdbx_strand_id
1 'polypeptide(L)'
;EFIWIADNISGKVLKVTLDGKIVLSLSKPEIDTYGNGGKYAPTDVAIFEENNGGNGEIVVADGYGSSLVNFYSRHGEFQHSIDGSSGEGGSFSTPHGIWIDNRKSVPELYIADRSNGQIQVYSLKGEFLRCFGRGPGADWLHSPSGFASFGKYLVVAELRGSRLTLLDLDDEPVAYLGENTGAFKFNVGWPNVPHETLVPGKFNSPHGVAADTDGNIFVAEWLIGGRINKLTRST
;
A
#
# COMPACT_ATOMS: atom_id res chain seq x y z
N GLU A 1 -5.11 8.16 19.98
CA GLU A 1 -4.36 7.69 18.79
C GLU A 1 -4.12 6.18 18.90
N PHE A 2 -4.08 5.50 17.75
CA PHE A 2 -3.88 4.06 17.65
C PHE A 2 -2.91 3.75 16.51
N ILE A 3 -2.24 2.61 16.62
CA ILE A 3 -1.45 2.03 15.54
C ILE A 3 -2.20 0.81 15.03
N TRP A 4 -2.28 0.65 13.71
CA TRP A 4 -2.78 -0.54 13.07
C TRP A 4 -1.61 -1.35 12.51
N ILE A 5 -1.66 -2.66 12.68
CA ILE A 5 -0.57 -3.57 12.30
C ILE A 5 -1.17 -4.74 11.51
N ALA A 6 -0.73 -4.90 10.26
CA ALA A 6 -0.99 -6.11 9.48
C ALA A 6 0.17 -7.09 9.69
N ASP A 7 -0.11 -8.23 10.33
CA ASP A 7 0.87 -9.29 10.56
C ASP A 7 0.58 -10.50 9.67
N ASN A 8 1.34 -10.62 8.60
CA ASN A 8 1.17 -11.65 7.61
C ASN A 8 1.59 -13.06 8.10
N ILE A 9 2.40 -13.13 9.16
CA ILE A 9 2.88 -14.41 9.71
C ILE A 9 1.81 -15.03 10.61
N SER A 10 1.25 -14.24 11.54
CA SER A 10 0.18 -14.72 12.41
C SER A 10 -1.20 -14.71 11.75
N GLY A 11 -1.35 -14.06 10.59
CA GLY A 11 -2.63 -13.88 9.91
C GLY A 11 -3.60 -13.03 10.74
N LYS A 12 -3.11 -11.92 11.30
CA LYS A 12 -3.92 -11.01 12.12
C LYS A 12 -3.73 -9.57 11.70
N VAL A 13 -4.77 -8.78 11.92
CA VAL A 13 -4.67 -7.33 11.92
C VAL A 13 -5.00 -6.82 13.31
N LEU A 14 -4.11 -6.01 13.86
CA LEU A 14 -4.22 -5.54 15.24
C LEU A 14 -4.41 -4.02 15.27
N LYS A 15 -5.30 -3.56 16.13
CA LYS A 15 -5.37 -2.16 16.57
C LYS A 15 -4.78 -2.08 17.97
N VAL A 16 -3.76 -1.27 18.13
CA VAL A 16 -3.05 -1.13 19.41
C VAL A 16 -2.96 0.33 19.85
N THR A 17 -2.95 0.57 21.14
CA THR A 17 -2.65 1.89 21.71
C THR A 17 -1.16 2.20 21.57
N LEU A 18 -0.75 3.46 21.78
CA LEU A 18 0.66 3.87 21.67
C LEU A 18 1.56 3.20 22.73
N ASP A 19 1.00 2.73 23.84
CA ASP A 19 1.69 1.93 24.87
C ASP A 19 1.66 0.41 24.59
N GLY A 20 1.15 0.00 23.42
CA GLY A 20 1.21 -1.38 22.94
C GLY A 20 0.06 -2.29 23.37
N LYS A 21 -0.99 -1.77 24.02
CA LYS A 21 -2.16 -2.57 24.41
C LYS A 21 -3.04 -2.85 23.20
N ILE A 22 -3.32 -4.13 22.93
CA ILE A 22 -4.26 -4.54 21.89
C ILE A 22 -5.69 -4.18 22.30
N VAL A 23 -6.40 -3.45 21.44
CA VAL A 23 -7.80 -3.05 21.64
C VAL A 23 -8.76 -3.72 20.63
N LEU A 24 -8.23 -4.16 19.49
CA LEU A 24 -8.99 -4.96 18.52
C LEU A 24 -8.03 -5.92 17.81
N SER A 25 -8.50 -7.12 17.54
CA SER A 25 -7.76 -8.12 16.74
C SER A 25 -8.71 -8.73 15.71
N LEU A 26 -8.39 -8.54 14.42
CA LEU A 26 -9.08 -9.17 13.32
C LEU A 26 -8.34 -10.44 12.93
N SER A 27 -9.07 -11.51 12.78
CA SER A 27 -8.58 -12.78 12.27
C SER A 27 -9.11 -13.01 10.85
N LYS A 28 -8.68 -14.10 10.25
CA LYS A 28 -9.15 -14.59 8.96
C LYS A 28 -10.68 -14.63 8.91
N PRO A 29 -11.32 -14.03 7.87
CA PRO A 29 -12.75 -14.10 7.69
C PRO A 29 -13.25 -15.56 7.47
N GLU A 30 -14.45 -15.86 7.92
CA GLU A 30 -15.11 -17.15 7.67
C GLU A 30 -15.84 -17.11 6.32
N ILE A 31 -15.09 -17.26 5.23
CA ILE A 31 -15.61 -17.34 3.86
C ILE A 31 -15.04 -18.56 3.14
N ASP A 32 -15.71 -18.97 2.05
CA ASP A 32 -15.37 -20.20 1.31
C ASP A 32 -13.91 -20.23 0.84
N THR A 33 -13.39 -19.11 0.36
CA THR A 33 -11.98 -19.01 -0.08
C THR A 33 -11.02 -19.48 1.00
N TYR A 34 -11.20 -19.01 2.23
CA TYR A 34 -10.32 -19.39 3.35
C TYR A 34 -10.72 -20.72 3.99
N GLY A 35 -12.01 -21.08 3.96
CA GLY A 35 -12.51 -22.37 4.43
C GLY A 35 -12.01 -23.55 3.61
N ASN A 36 -11.81 -23.34 2.31
CA ASN A 36 -11.33 -24.36 1.36
C ASN A 36 -9.78 -24.39 1.25
N GLY A 37 -9.07 -23.93 2.27
CA GLY A 37 -7.61 -24.01 2.34
C GLY A 37 -6.88 -22.79 1.79
N GLY A 38 -7.60 -21.72 1.44
CA GLY A 38 -6.98 -20.45 1.06
C GLY A 38 -6.16 -19.85 2.22
N LYS A 39 -5.01 -19.31 1.88
CA LYS A 39 -4.11 -18.65 2.85
C LYS A 39 -4.64 -17.25 3.16
N TYR A 40 -4.54 -16.84 4.42
CA TYR A 40 -4.72 -15.46 4.87
C TYR A 40 -3.40 -14.91 5.42
N ALA A 41 -2.88 -13.86 4.77
CA ALA A 41 -1.61 -13.23 5.14
C ALA A 41 -1.66 -11.74 4.79
N PRO A 42 -2.27 -10.92 5.67
CA PRO A 42 -2.53 -9.50 5.41
C PRO A 42 -1.23 -8.72 5.22
N THR A 43 -1.24 -7.81 4.27
CA THR A 43 -0.10 -6.95 3.92
C THR A 43 -0.27 -5.52 4.38
N ASP A 44 -1.51 -5.03 4.40
CA ASP A 44 -1.80 -3.64 4.79
C ASP A 44 -3.23 -3.49 5.31
N VAL A 45 -3.48 -2.37 6.00
CA VAL A 45 -4.78 -2.01 6.56
C VAL A 45 -5.03 -0.51 6.45
N ALA A 46 -6.17 -0.13 5.91
CA ALA A 46 -6.63 1.25 5.85
C ALA A 46 -7.92 1.43 6.65
N ILE A 47 -8.07 2.61 7.23
CA ILE A 47 -9.23 2.98 8.03
C ILE A 47 -9.88 4.21 7.43
N PHE A 48 -11.20 4.16 7.20
CA PHE A 48 -11.94 5.35 6.85
C PHE A 48 -12.26 6.14 8.10
N GLU A 49 -11.33 6.97 8.51
CA GLU A 49 -11.35 7.67 9.79
C GLU A 49 -12.45 8.73 9.89
N GLU A 50 -13.06 8.85 11.08
CA GLU A 50 -14.17 9.79 11.35
C GLU A 50 -13.77 11.27 11.18
N ASN A 51 -12.51 11.62 11.50
CA ASN A 51 -11.99 12.98 11.30
C ASN A 51 -11.81 13.36 9.82
N ASN A 52 -11.85 12.38 8.92
CA ASN A 52 -11.85 12.56 7.46
C ASN A 52 -13.23 12.33 6.84
N GLY A 53 -14.30 12.43 7.64
CA GLY A 53 -15.68 12.21 7.19
C GLY A 53 -16.08 10.76 7.08
N GLY A 54 -15.26 9.84 7.60
CA GLY A 54 -15.51 8.41 7.59
C GLY A 54 -16.38 7.92 8.72
N ASN A 55 -16.58 6.62 8.75
CA ASN A 55 -17.41 5.90 9.72
C ASN A 55 -16.62 4.87 10.54
N GLY A 56 -15.31 4.83 10.37
CA GLY A 56 -14.41 3.90 11.06
C GLY A 56 -14.32 2.51 10.40
N GLU A 57 -14.88 2.32 9.21
CA GLU A 57 -14.73 1.07 8.44
C GLU A 57 -13.27 0.74 8.20
N ILE A 58 -12.98 -0.57 8.21
CA ILE A 58 -11.64 -1.12 8.11
C ILE A 58 -11.53 -1.90 6.81
N VAL A 59 -10.49 -1.66 6.05
CA VAL A 59 -10.18 -2.38 4.81
C VAL A 59 -8.81 -3.05 4.95
N VAL A 60 -8.73 -4.33 4.62
CA VAL A 60 -7.52 -5.15 4.78
C VAL A 60 -7.14 -5.79 3.46
N ALA A 61 -5.91 -5.57 3.00
CA ALA A 61 -5.34 -6.27 1.87
C ALA A 61 -4.73 -7.60 2.31
N ASP A 62 -5.15 -8.72 1.69
CA ASP A 62 -4.60 -10.07 1.89
C ASP A 62 -3.59 -10.41 0.79
N GLY A 63 -2.56 -9.57 0.61
CA GLY A 63 -1.66 -9.63 -0.53
C GLY A 63 -0.72 -10.83 -0.55
N TYR A 64 -0.33 -11.37 0.61
CA TYR A 64 0.49 -12.58 0.69
C TYR A 64 -0.33 -13.86 0.96
N GLY A 65 -1.66 -13.71 0.97
CA GLY A 65 -2.62 -14.79 1.12
C GLY A 65 -3.32 -15.14 -0.17
N SER A 66 -4.64 -14.95 -0.20
CA SER A 66 -5.51 -15.32 -1.33
C SER A 66 -5.79 -14.18 -2.31
N SER A 67 -5.05 -13.09 -2.21
CA SER A 67 -5.20 -11.89 -3.07
C SER A 67 -6.60 -11.28 -3.02
N LEU A 68 -7.17 -11.20 -1.84
CA LEU A 68 -8.44 -10.52 -1.58
C LEU A 68 -8.22 -9.19 -0.89
N VAL A 69 -9.17 -8.28 -1.04
CA VAL A 69 -9.33 -7.11 -0.17
C VAL A 69 -10.62 -7.26 0.62
N ASN A 70 -10.49 -7.29 1.94
CA ASN A 70 -11.56 -7.62 2.89
C ASN A 70 -12.05 -6.35 3.60
N PHE A 71 -13.36 -6.18 3.68
CA PHE A 71 -14.01 -5.05 4.31
C PHE A 71 -14.65 -5.45 5.63
N TYR A 72 -14.50 -4.62 6.65
CA TYR A 72 -15.01 -4.84 7.99
C TYR A 72 -15.70 -3.58 8.53
N SER A 73 -16.68 -3.77 9.42
CA SER A 73 -17.24 -2.68 10.19
C SER A 73 -16.17 -2.06 11.13
N ARG A 74 -16.46 -0.89 11.69
CA ARG A 74 -15.63 -0.26 12.74
C ARG A 74 -15.39 -1.13 13.97
N HIS A 75 -16.23 -2.15 14.16
CA HIS A 75 -16.15 -3.10 15.28
C HIS A 75 -15.41 -4.38 14.90
N GLY A 76 -14.92 -4.50 13.65
CA GLY A 76 -14.19 -5.65 13.17
C GLY A 76 -15.07 -6.79 12.66
N GLU A 77 -16.36 -6.54 12.41
CA GLU A 77 -17.26 -7.52 11.81
C GLU A 77 -17.03 -7.56 10.30
N PHE A 78 -16.75 -8.74 9.76
CA PHE A 78 -16.57 -8.94 8.32
C PHE A 78 -17.85 -8.58 7.56
N GLN A 79 -17.70 -7.89 6.44
CA GLN A 79 -18.81 -7.47 5.58
C GLN A 79 -18.77 -8.18 4.22
N HIS A 80 -17.70 -7.99 3.46
CA HIS A 80 -17.52 -8.59 2.14
C HIS A 80 -16.05 -8.56 1.73
N SER A 81 -15.74 -9.20 0.60
CA SER A 81 -14.42 -9.14 -0.04
C SER A 81 -14.57 -8.81 -1.52
N ILE A 82 -13.51 -8.24 -2.10
CA ILE A 82 -13.34 -8.10 -3.54
C ILE A 82 -12.03 -8.79 -3.97
N ASP A 83 -12.01 -9.32 -5.20
CA ASP A 83 -10.86 -10.01 -5.81
C ASP A 83 -10.30 -9.29 -7.06
N GLY A 84 -10.86 -8.12 -7.40
CA GLY A 84 -10.47 -7.33 -8.57
C GLY A 84 -11.14 -7.74 -9.88
N SER A 85 -11.73 -8.92 -9.98
CA SER A 85 -12.25 -9.48 -11.25
C SER A 85 -13.40 -8.70 -11.87
N SER A 86 -14.07 -7.84 -11.11
CA SER A 86 -15.20 -7.03 -11.58
C SER A 86 -14.79 -5.83 -12.43
N GLY A 87 -13.51 -5.46 -12.47
CA GLY A 87 -13.00 -4.29 -13.16
C GLY A 87 -12.06 -4.62 -14.32
N GLU A 88 -11.75 -3.63 -15.15
CA GLU A 88 -10.82 -3.74 -16.30
C GLU A 88 -9.39 -4.11 -15.85
N GLY A 89 -9.01 -3.81 -14.59
CA GLY A 89 -7.74 -4.19 -14.01
C GLY A 89 -7.56 -5.70 -13.83
N GLY A 90 -8.65 -6.46 -13.87
CA GLY A 90 -8.67 -7.91 -13.64
C GLY A 90 -8.40 -8.29 -12.19
N SER A 91 -8.34 -9.60 -11.93
CA SER A 91 -8.11 -10.12 -10.57
C SER A 91 -6.80 -9.63 -9.98
N PHE A 92 -6.82 -9.34 -8.69
CA PHE A 92 -5.62 -8.91 -7.98
C PHE A 92 -4.51 -9.97 -8.01
N SER A 93 -3.28 -9.49 -8.09
CA SER A 93 -2.08 -10.29 -7.87
C SER A 93 -1.18 -9.59 -6.86
N THR A 94 -1.24 -10.04 -5.63
CA THR A 94 -0.58 -9.42 -4.49
C THR A 94 -1.08 -7.97 -4.26
N PRO A 95 -2.36 -7.73 -3.90
CA PRO A 95 -2.83 -6.43 -3.43
C PRO A 95 -2.06 -6.09 -2.14
N HIS A 96 -1.09 -5.18 -2.24
CA HIS A 96 -0.08 -5.03 -1.19
C HIS A 96 -0.35 -3.84 -0.28
N GLY A 97 -0.27 -2.62 -0.80
CA GLY A 97 -0.62 -1.41 -0.09
C GLY A 97 -2.07 -1.00 -0.38
N ILE A 98 -2.75 -0.46 0.61
CA ILE A 98 -4.08 0.13 0.46
C ILE A 98 -4.12 1.52 1.07
N TRP A 99 -4.88 2.41 0.45
CA TRP A 99 -4.96 3.80 0.85
C TRP A 99 -6.36 4.35 0.63
N ILE A 100 -6.93 4.98 1.64
CA ILE A 100 -8.15 5.77 1.46
C ILE A 100 -7.72 7.18 1.10
N ASP A 101 -7.88 7.53 -0.18
CA ASP A 101 -7.52 8.84 -0.70
C ASP A 101 -8.67 9.82 -0.51
N ASN A 102 -8.44 10.85 0.29
CA ASN A 102 -9.38 11.92 0.58
C ASN A 102 -8.93 13.27 0.00
N ARG A 103 -7.98 13.28 -0.95
CA ARG A 103 -7.55 14.50 -1.65
C ARG A 103 -8.67 15.09 -2.53
N LYS A 104 -9.60 14.24 -2.98
CA LYS A 104 -10.80 14.62 -3.73
C LYS A 104 -12.01 14.76 -2.79
N SER A 105 -13.07 15.38 -3.29
CA SER A 105 -14.31 15.60 -2.51
C SER A 105 -15.03 14.31 -2.12
N VAL A 106 -14.88 13.26 -2.91
CA VAL A 106 -15.38 11.91 -2.63
C VAL A 106 -14.17 11.03 -2.39
N PRO A 107 -14.01 10.43 -1.19
CA PRO A 107 -12.92 9.53 -0.90
C PRO A 107 -12.97 8.26 -1.75
N GLU A 108 -11.80 7.78 -2.17
CA GLU A 108 -11.64 6.60 -3.01
C GLU A 108 -10.63 5.63 -2.36
N LEU A 109 -10.81 4.34 -2.60
CA LEU A 109 -9.90 3.29 -2.14
C LEU A 109 -8.91 2.94 -3.24
N TYR A 110 -7.62 3.22 -3.01
CA TYR A 110 -6.51 2.86 -3.89
C TYR A 110 -5.88 1.56 -3.42
N ILE A 111 -5.67 0.64 -4.33
CA ILE A 111 -5.09 -0.68 -4.08
C ILE A 111 -3.86 -0.84 -4.97
N ALA A 112 -2.70 -0.99 -4.35
CA ALA A 112 -1.46 -1.33 -5.05
C ALA A 112 -1.49 -2.80 -5.46
N ASP A 113 -1.93 -3.08 -6.66
CA ASP A 113 -1.96 -4.42 -7.27
C ASP A 113 -0.54 -4.77 -7.77
N ARG A 114 0.31 -5.08 -6.80
CA ARG A 114 1.78 -5.04 -6.90
C ARG A 114 2.35 -5.92 -7.98
N SER A 115 1.92 -7.18 -8.06
CA SER A 115 2.47 -8.13 -9.04
C SER A 115 1.93 -7.88 -10.45
N ASN A 116 0.79 -7.21 -10.57
CA ASN A 116 0.26 -6.74 -11.85
C ASN A 116 0.89 -5.41 -12.31
N GLY A 117 1.62 -4.71 -11.43
CA GLY A 117 2.28 -3.44 -11.76
C GLY A 117 1.30 -2.30 -12.01
N GLN A 118 0.19 -2.27 -11.29
CA GLN A 118 -0.89 -1.28 -11.46
C GLN A 118 -1.47 -0.85 -10.12
N ILE A 119 -2.24 0.23 -10.15
CA ILE A 119 -3.12 0.63 -9.07
C ILE A 119 -4.55 0.45 -9.57
N GLN A 120 -5.39 -0.22 -8.79
CA GLN A 120 -6.81 -0.30 -9.00
C GLN A 120 -7.53 0.58 -7.99
N VAL A 121 -8.50 1.36 -8.44
CA VAL A 121 -9.25 2.33 -7.62
C VAL A 121 -10.69 1.90 -7.53
N TYR A 122 -11.22 1.93 -6.31
CA TYR A 122 -12.57 1.52 -5.98
C TYR A 122 -13.30 2.60 -5.17
N SER A 123 -14.62 2.55 -5.19
CA SER A 123 -15.41 3.24 -4.17
C SER A 123 -15.16 2.60 -2.80
N LEU A 124 -15.51 3.29 -1.71
CA LEU A 124 -15.41 2.72 -0.37
C LEU A 124 -16.38 1.53 -0.14
N LYS A 125 -17.29 1.26 -1.10
CA LYS A 125 -18.16 0.09 -1.09
C LYS A 125 -17.60 -1.11 -1.90
N GLY A 126 -16.40 -0.96 -2.49
CA GLY A 126 -15.78 -1.99 -3.31
C GLY A 126 -16.25 -2.00 -4.76
N GLU A 127 -16.87 -0.94 -5.27
CA GLU A 127 -17.24 -0.82 -6.68
C GLU A 127 -16.02 -0.32 -7.47
N PHE A 128 -15.66 -0.99 -8.56
CA PHE A 128 -14.54 -0.60 -9.41
C PHE A 128 -14.79 0.76 -10.07
N LEU A 129 -13.80 1.63 -10.05
CA LEU A 129 -13.87 2.96 -10.67
C LEU A 129 -12.93 3.07 -11.88
N ARG A 130 -11.66 2.67 -11.72
CA ARG A 130 -10.61 2.74 -12.76
C ARG A 130 -9.35 1.99 -12.33
N CYS A 131 -8.43 1.80 -13.27
CA CYS A 131 -7.06 1.35 -12.98
C CYS A 131 -6.06 2.12 -13.85
N PHE A 132 -4.80 2.16 -13.41
CA PHE A 132 -3.73 2.83 -14.12
C PHE A 132 -2.36 2.26 -13.75
N GLY A 133 -1.32 2.68 -14.49
CA GLY A 133 0.07 2.28 -14.29
C GLY A 133 0.54 1.14 -15.17
N ARG A 134 -0.40 0.37 -15.76
CA ARG A 134 -0.14 -0.73 -16.67
C ARG A 134 -1.03 -0.64 -17.92
N GLY A 135 -0.51 -1.05 -19.08
CA GLY A 135 -1.26 -1.12 -20.32
C GLY A 135 -0.49 -0.49 -21.50
N PRO A 136 -1.00 -0.55 -22.74
CA PRO A 136 -0.32 -0.01 -23.90
C PRO A 136 0.01 1.48 -23.72
N GLY A 137 1.30 1.80 -23.61
CA GLY A 137 1.80 3.16 -23.38
C GLY A 137 1.74 3.64 -21.92
N ALA A 138 1.35 2.79 -20.98
CA ALA A 138 1.18 3.13 -19.57
C ALA A 138 1.91 2.17 -18.61
N ASP A 139 2.90 1.40 -19.08
CA ASP A 139 3.73 0.51 -18.23
C ASP A 139 4.77 1.31 -17.44
N TRP A 140 4.32 2.19 -16.56
CA TRP A 140 5.20 3.06 -15.81
C TRP A 140 5.26 2.77 -14.30
N LEU A 141 4.37 1.92 -13.77
CA LEU A 141 4.45 1.45 -12.38
C LEU A 141 5.18 0.11 -12.27
N HIS A 142 6.14 0.04 -11.36
CA HIS A 142 6.96 -1.16 -11.16
C HIS A 142 6.88 -1.66 -9.71
N SER A 143 5.94 -2.56 -9.44
CA SER A 143 5.65 -3.12 -8.12
C SER A 143 5.29 -2.06 -7.08
N PRO A 144 4.17 -1.33 -7.26
CA PRO A 144 3.68 -0.39 -6.25
C PRO A 144 3.45 -1.13 -4.94
N SER A 145 3.88 -0.56 -3.81
CA SER A 145 3.92 -1.25 -2.52
C SER A 145 3.19 -0.54 -1.40
N GLY A 146 3.21 0.77 -1.37
CA GLY A 146 2.61 1.57 -0.31
C GLY A 146 2.33 3.00 -0.77
N PHE A 147 1.54 3.71 0.02
CA PHE A 147 1.07 5.04 -0.29
C PHE A 147 1.27 6.01 0.88
N ALA A 148 1.40 7.29 0.54
CA ALA A 148 1.25 8.42 1.45
C ALA A 148 0.71 9.62 0.66
N SER A 149 0.15 10.61 1.32
CA SER A 149 -0.27 11.84 0.65
C SER A 149 0.21 13.08 1.39
N PHE A 150 0.47 14.14 0.64
CA PHE A 150 0.66 15.49 1.19
C PHE A 150 0.13 16.54 0.22
N GLY A 151 -0.65 17.49 0.73
CA GLY A 151 -1.33 18.46 -0.11
C GLY A 151 -2.17 17.78 -1.20
N LYS A 152 -1.90 18.10 -2.46
CA LYS A 152 -2.61 17.51 -3.61
C LYS A 152 -1.92 16.28 -4.22
N TYR A 153 -0.80 15.83 -3.66
CA TYR A 153 0.00 14.75 -4.23
C TYR A 153 -0.21 13.44 -3.48
N LEU A 154 -0.29 12.33 -4.25
CA LEU A 154 -0.16 10.97 -3.74
C LEU A 154 1.26 10.48 -4.04
N VAL A 155 1.90 9.93 -3.04
CA VAL A 155 3.23 9.30 -3.15
C VAL A 155 3.04 7.81 -3.23
N VAL A 156 3.61 7.18 -4.25
CA VAL A 156 3.61 5.72 -4.43
C VAL A 156 5.03 5.21 -4.28
N ALA A 157 5.25 4.27 -3.36
CA ALA A 157 6.53 3.56 -3.27
C ALA A 157 6.56 2.43 -4.29
N GLU A 158 7.57 2.42 -5.17
CA GLU A 158 7.76 1.39 -6.19
C GLU A 158 8.95 0.49 -5.85
N LEU A 159 8.65 -0.70 -5.32
CA LEU A 159 9.66 -1.65 -4.85
C LEU A 159 10.69 -1.98 -5.95
N ARG A 160 10.24 -2.40 -7.13
CA ARG A 160 11.11 -2.77 -8.26
C ARG A 160 11.46 -1.59 -9.15
N GLY A 161 10.72 -0.50 -9.06
CA GLY A 161 11.06 0.77 -9.70
C GLY A 161 12.23 1.46 -9.01
N SER A 162 12.52 1.08 -7.77
CA SER A 162 13.56 1.70 -6.94
C SER A 162 13.42 3.22 -6.90
N ARG A 163 12.18 3.70 -6.75
CA ARG A 163 11.82 5.12 -6.76
C ARG A 163 10.51 5.39 -6.02
N LEU A 164 10.23 6.65 -5.78
CA LEU A 164 8.87 7.09 -5.47
C LEU A 164 8.28 7.78 -6.70
N THR A 165 7.00 7.54 -6.95
CA THR A 165 6.23 8.27 -7.96
C THR A 165 5.25 9.20 -7.27
N LEU A 166 5.25 10.48 -7.64
CA LEU A 166 4.27 11.46 -7.22
C LEU A 166 3.18 11.55 -8.26
N LEU A 167 1.93 11.36 -7.83
CA LEU A 167 0.73 11.51 -8.66
C LEU A 167 -0.03 12.79 -8.27
N ASP A 168 -0.61 13.44 -9.25
CA ASP A 168 -1.54 14.55 -9.03
C ASP A 168 -2.98 14.05 -8.74
N LEU A 169 -3.97 14.96 -8.81
CA LEU A 169 -5.37 14.64 -8.57
C LEU A 169 -6.02 13.84 -9.71
N ASP A 170 -5.42 13.84 -10.89
CA ASP A 170 -5.90 13.11 -12.05
C ASP A 170 -5.20 11.74 -12.21
N ASP A 171 -4.42 11.34 -11.17
CA ASP A 171 -3.62 10.12 -11.10
C ASP A 171 -2.47 10.07 -12.12
N GLU A 172 -2.06 11.23 -12.65
CA GLU A 172 -0.94 11.35 -13.58
C GLU A 172 0.39 11.54 -12.85
N PRO A 173 1.47 10.89 -13.32
CA PRO A 173 2.79 11.02 -12.70
C PRO A 173 3.38 12.41 -12.98
N VAL A 174 3.64 13.18 -11.94
CA VAL A 174 4.24 14.53 -12.03
C VAL A 174 5.71 14.56 -11.66
N ALA A 175 6.21 13.57 -10.91
CA ALA A 175 7.62 13.48 -10.56
C ALA A 175 8.02 12.06 -10.14
N TYR A 176 9.30 11.74 -10.36
CA TYR A 176 9.97 10.55 -9.83
C TYR A 176 11.08 11.00 -8.88
N LEU A 177 11.09 10.47 -7.66
CA LEU A 177 12.06 10.82 -6.64
C LEU A 177 12.97 9.64 -6.33
N GLY A 178 14.25 9.93 -6.17
CA GLY A 178 15.26 8.96 -5.72
C GLY A 178 15.47 7.77 -6.65
N GLU A 179 15.08 7.88 -7.92
CA GLU A 179 15.17 6.80 -8.90
C GLU A 179 16.59 6.25 -9.01
N ASN A 180 16.70 4.92 -8.94
CA ASN A 180 17.95 4.19 -9.04
C ASN A 180 17.84 3.14 -10.14
N THR A 181 18.01 3.57 -11.38
CA THR A 181 17.83 2.75 -12.56
C THR A 181 18.74 1.52 -12.53
N GLY A 182 18.16 0.35 -12.47
CA GLY A 182 18.91 -0.90 -12.44
C GLY A 182 19.34 -1.39 -11.06
N ALA A 183 18.94 -0.73 -9.96
CA ALA A 183 19.22 -1.20 -8.61
C ALA A 183 18.84 -2.67 -8.42
N PHE A 184 17.67 -3.08 -8.91
CA PHE A 184 17.22 -4.48 -8.87
C PHE A 184 18.02 -5.42 -9.78
N LYS A 185 18.54 -4.94 -10.92
CA LYS A 185 19.33 -5.75 -11.86
C LYS A 185 20.72 -6.07 -11.31
N PHE A 186 21.27 -5.18 -10.49
CA PHE A 186 22.63 -5.30 -9.94
C PHE A 186 22.67 -5.76 -8.49
N ASN A 187 21.52 -5.93 -7.85
CA ASN A 187 21.43 -6.36 -6.47
C ASN A 187 21.62 -7.87 -6.33
N VAL A 188 22.84 -8.32 -6.54
CA VAL A 188 23.23 -9.67 -6.12
C VAL A 188 23.10 -9.72 -4.60
N GLY A 189 22.24 -10.62 -4.10
CA GLY A 189 22.03 -10.82 -2.68
C GLY A 189 20.84 -10.09 -2.05
N TRP A 190 20.03 -9.34 -2.83
CA TRP A 190 18.80 -8.74 -2.30
C TRP A 190 17.92 -9.79 -1.58
N PRO A 191 17.36 -9.50 -0.40
CA PRO A 191 17.35 -8.20 0.30
C PRO A 191 18.61 -7.93 1.18
N ASN A 192 19.62 -8.79 1.17
CA ASN A 192 20.88 -8.62 1.91
C ASN A 192 21.91 -7.87 1.06
N VAL A 193 21.63 -6.61 0.78
CA VAL A 193 22.50 -5.76 -0.05
C VAL A 193 23.61 -5.16 0.81
N PRO A 194 24.89 -5.19 0.36
CA PRO A 194 25.99 -4.58 1.09
C PRO A 194 25.76 -3.09 1.32
N HIS A 195 25.91 -2.63 2.55
CA HIS A 195 25.57 -1.27 2.96
C HIS A 195 26.36 -0.19 2.20
N GLU A 196 27.61 -0.51 1.85
CA GLU A 196 28.53 0.36 1.08
C GLU A 196 28.07 0.57 -0.37
N THR A 197 27.14 -0.24 -0.88
CA THR A 197 26.57 -0.10 -2.23
C THR A 197 25.36 0.84 -2.27
N LEU A 198 24.86 1.24 -1.10
CA LEU A 198 23.69 2.11 -0.99
C LEU A 198 24.09 3.58 -1.22
N VAL A 199 23.48 4.20 -2.20
CA VAL A 199 23.79 5.60 -2.58
C VAL A 199 22.83 6.55 -1.88
N PRO A 200 23.31 7.62 -1.21
CA PRO A 200 22.46 8.68 -0.66
C PRO A 200 21.55 9.28 -1.73
N GLY A 201 20.27 9.51 -1.40
CA GLY A 201 19.29 10.08 -2.33
C GLY A 201 18.83 9.15 -3.45
N LYS A 202 19.29 7.89 -3.46
CA LYS A 202 18.84 6.84 -4.39
C LYS A 202 18.23 5.69 -3.61
N PHE A 203 17.08 5.21 -4.06
CA PHE A 203 16.43 4.05 -3.45
C PHE A 203 16.94 2.73 -4.03
N ASN A 204 16.78 1.70 -3.24
CA ASN A 204 17.02 0.33 -3.66
C ASN A 204 15.70 -0.45 -3.77
N SER A 205 14.95 -0.46 -2.68
CA SER A 205 13.68 -1.19 -2.58
C SER A 205 12.70 -0.45 -1.66
N PRO A 206 12.24 0.76 -2.03
CA PRO A 206 11.29 1.52 -1.22
C PRO A 206 10.00 0.71 -1.07
N HIS A 207 9.52 0.57 0.17
CA HIS A 207 8.41 -0.33 0.48
C HIS A 207 7.33 0.36 1.29
N GLY A 208 7.67 0.88 2.46
CA GLY A 208 6.78 1.71 3.25
C GLY A 208 7.08 3.19 3.05
N VAL A 209 6.04 4.01 3.02
CA VAL A 209 6.17 5.46 2.86
C VAL A 209 5.19 6.18 3.76
N ALA A 210 5.62 7.31 4.32
CA ALA A 210 4.78 8.24 5.07
C ALA A 210 5.15 9.69 4.70
N ALA A 211 4.24 10.61 4.88
CA ALA A 211 4.49 12.04 4.69
C ALA A 211 4.00 12.83 5.90
N ASP A 212 4.70 13.90 6.24
CA ASP A 212 4.25 14.85 7.26
C ASP A 212 3.53 16.05 6.64
N THR A 213 2.95 16.89 7.48
CA THR A 213 2.22 18.09 7.07
C THR A 213 3.09 19.14 6.40
N ASP A 214 4.41 19.09 6.62
CA ASP A 214 5.37 20.00 5.99
C ASP A 214 5.78 19.52 4.58
N GLY A 215 5.34 18.31 4.19
CA GLY A 215 5.65 17.67 2.92
C GLY A 215 7.01 16.96 2.90
N ASN A 216 7.57 16.64 4.07
CA ASN A 216 8.69 15.71 4.13
C ASN A 216 8.18 14.28 3.94
N ILE A 217 8.96 13.47 3.23
CA ILE A 217 8.61 12.09 2.93
C ILE A 217 9.59 11.16 3.64
N PHE A 218 9.06 10.18 4.37
CA PHE A 218 9.82 9.15 5.06
C PHE A 218 9.63 7.83 4.35
N VAL A 219 10.72 7.14 4.04
CA VAL A 219 10.71 5.92 3.24
C VAL A 219 11.45 4.82 3.97
N ALA A 220 10.77 3.70 4.22
CA ALA A 220 11.38 2.47 4.69
C ALA A 220 11.67 1.58 3.49
N GLU A 221 12.91 1.13 3.36
CA GLU A 221 13.31 0.20 2.31
C GLU A 221 13.32 -1.24 2.83
N TRP A 222 12.88 -2.17 2.00
CA TRP A 222 12.93 -3.59 2.32
C TRP A 222 14.33 -4.15 2.08
N LEU A 223 15.18 -3.96 3.08
CA LEU A 223 16.56 -4.45 3.10
C LEU A 223 16.84 -5.13 4.43
N ILE A 224 17.63 -6.20 4.42
CA ILE A 224 18.17 -6.76 5.66
C ILE A 224 19.16 -5.75 6.25
N GLY A 225 19.01 -5.43 7.55
CA GLY A 225 19.72 -4.33 8.20
C GLY A 225 18.94 -3.01 8.18
N GLY A 226 17.91 -2.91 7.34
CA GLY A 226 17.02 -1.77 7.28
C GLY A 226 17.66 -0.52 6.67
N ARG A 227 16.86 0.31 6.02
CA ARG A 227 17.24 1.66 5.62
C ARG A 227 16.00 2.55 5.69
N ILE A 228 16.13 3.66 6.41
CA ILE A 228 15.10 4.70 6.44
C ILE A 228 15.71 5.96 5.82
N ASN A 229 14.99 6.55 4.87
CA ASN A 229 15.34 7.80 4.23
C ASN A 229 14.32 8.87 4.58
N LYS A 230 14.78 10.09 4.81
CA LYS A 230 13.94 11.28 4.87
C LYS A 230 14.26 12.16 3.68
N LEU A 231 13.27 12.47 2.87
CA LEU A 231 13.32 13.50 1.84
C LEU A 231 12.72 14.76 2.43
N THR A 232 13.50 15.83 2.46
CA THR A 232 13.04 17.12 2.98
C THR A 232 12.59 17.99 1.82
N ARG A 233 11.40 18.60 1.95
CA ARG A 233 10.94 19.58 0.97
C ARG A 233 11.85 20.81 1.02
N SER A 234 12.43 21.19 -0.13
CA SER A 234 13.10 22.49 -0.28
C SER A 234 12.04 23.58 -0.40
N THR A 235 12.23 24.65 0.32
CA THR A 235 11.44 25.88 0.22
C THR A 235 11.76 26.64 -1.07
#